data_30eceb009f1f1fdda17bbeb62e4d9903
#
_entry.id   30eceb009f1f1fdda17bbeb62e4d9903
#
_cell.length_a   1.000
_cell.length_b   1.000
_cell.length_c   1.000
_cell.angle_alpha   90.00
_cell.angle_beta   90.00
_cell.angle_gamma   90.00
#
_symmetry.space_group_name_H-M   'P 1'
#
loop_
_entity.id
_entity.type
_entity.pdbx_description
1 polymer ?
#
loop_
_entity_poly.entity_id
_entity_poly.type
_entity_poly.pdbx_seq_one_letter_code
_entity_poly.pdbx_strand_id
1 'polypeptide(L)'
;MNVIYARQSIDKKDSLSIEAQIEQCRKFAGDDAKVYKDKGYSGKNIKRPDFTELIKAVESGAVKKIFVYRLDRFSRSVADFSRMWELLERHGVEFHSATENFDTSTPIGRAMLNIVLVFAQLERETTAERVKDNYIHRFKLGAWGGGPAPYGFDLAKIVSDGTKASSLTANSCADTVKTIFEEYAKPDSSLRGVANALTQKGIHGPKREVWDNVTISRILHSPVYVKADSDVYWFYLAKGLQITQGIEAFDGEHACNVIGRRDRTKNK
;
A
#
# COMPACT_ATOMS: atom_id res chain seq x y z
N MET A 1 -35.24 8.30 -1.22
CA MET A 1 -35.68 7.99 -2.59
C MET A 1 -35.00 6.75 -3.12
N ASN A 2 -35.62 6.05 -4.08
CA ASN A 2 -34.96 4.98 -4.82
C ASN A 2 -34.06 5.58 -5.91
N VAL A 3 -32.92 4.95 -6.15
CA VAL A 3 -31.99 5.41 -7.17
C VAL A 3 -31.49 4.22 -8.02
N ILE A 4 -31.25 4.49 -9.31
CA ILE A 4 -30.67 3.52 -10.23
C ILE A 4 -29.26 4.02 -10.57
N TYR A 5 -28.27 3.12 -10.50
CA TYR A 5 -26.94 3.40 -10.98
C TYR A 5 -26.58 2.47 -12.15
N ALA A 6 -26.20 3.07 -13.28
CA ALA A 6 -25.82 2.37 -14.49
C ALA A 6 -24.43 2.80 -14.97
N ARG A 7 -23.63 1.84 -15.48
CA ARG A 7 -22.28 2.13 -15.96
C ARG A 7 -21.92 1.32 -17.19
N GLN A 8 -21.26 1.95 -18.15
CA GLN A 8 -20.72 1.30 -19.32
C GLN A 8 -19.21 1.61 -19.49
N SER A 9 -18.38 0.58 -19.73
CA SER A 9 -16.95 0.73 -20.04
C SER A 9 -16.76 0.86 -21.55
N ILE A 10 -15.77 1.63 -22.00
CA ILE A 10 -15.39 1.76 -23.42
C ILE A 10 -14.84 0.43 -23.97
N ASP A 11 -14.15 -0.35 -23.13
CA ASP A 11 -13.33 -1.49 -23.55
C ASP A 11 -14.13 -2.79 -23.81
N LYS A 12 -15.44 -2.84 -23.52
CA LYS A 12 -16.28 -4.03 -23.69
C LYS A 12 -17.39 -3.77 -24.69
N LYS A 13 -17.19 -4.22 -25.95
CA LYS A 13 -18.20 -4.16 -27.02
C LYS A 13 -19.48 -4.96 -26.71
N ASP A 14 -19.42 -5.97 -25.83
CA ASP A 14 -20.54 -6.85 -25.48
C ASP A 14 -21.27 -6.46 -24.18
N SER A 15 -21.10 -5.22 -23.70
CA SER A 15 -21.82 -4.80 -22.49
C SER A 15 -23.19 -4.21 -22.85
N LEU A 16 -24.22 -4.62 -22.12
CA LEU A 16 -25.58 -4.05 -22.23
C LEU A 16 -25.51 -2.51 -22.15
N SER A 17 -26.26 -1.83 -23.01
CA SER A 17 -26.31 -0.36 -23.03
C SER A 17 -26.77 0.21 -21.69
N ILE A 18 -26.44 1.45 -21.38
CA ILE A 18 -26.89 2.12 -20.14
C ILE A 18 -28.41 2.16 -20.09
N GLU A 19 -29.06 2.43 -21.20
CA GLU A 19 -30.52 2.50 -21.33
C GLU A 19 -31.17 1.17 -21.00
N ALA A 20 -30.66 0.07 -21.53
CA ALA A 20 -31.16 -1.25 -21.25
C ALA A 20 -30.91 -1.70 -19.79
N GLN A 21 -29.79 -1.28 -19.18
CA GLN A 21 -29.53 -1.50 -17.74
C GLN A 21 -30.58 -0.75 -16.89
N ILE A 22 -30.87 0.50 -17.21
CA ILE A 22 -31.86 1.34 -16.52
C ILE A 22 -33.25 0.70 -16.64
N GLU A 23 -33.64 0.26 -17.84
CA GLU A 23 -34.92 -0.38 -18.08
C GLU A 23 -35.13 -1.64 -17.23
N GLN A 24 -34.09 -2.48 -17.13
CA GLN A 24 -34.14 -3.66 -16.25
C GLN A 24 -34.26 -3.29 -14.77
N CYS A 25 -33.54 -2.26 -14.33
CA CYS A 25 -33.61 -1.79 -12.94
C CYS A 25 -34.96 -1.14 -12.61
N ARG A 26 -35.61 -0.45 -13.54
CA ARG A 26 -36.93 0.18 -13.35
C ARG A 26 -38.03 -0.80 -12.97
N LYS A 27 -37.94 -2.05 -13.43
CA LYS A 27 -38.91 -3.12 -13.04
C LYS A 27 -38.99 -3.33 -11.52
N PHE A 28 -37.92 -2.98 -10.79
CA PHE A 28 -37.81 -3.13 -9.34
C PHE A 28 -37.81 -1.79 -8.61
N ALA A 29 -37.21 -0.77 -9.20
CA ALA A 29 -37.03 0.56 -8.60
C ALA A 29 -38.27 1.46 -8.71
N GLY A 30 -39.12 1.23 -9.71
CA GLY A 30 -40.20 2.12 -10.13
C GLY A 30 -39.71 3.21 -11.08
N ASP A 31 -40.66 3.87 -11.73
CA ASP A 31 -40.38 4.91 -12.75
C ASP A 31 -39.84 6.20 -12.15
N ASP A 32 -40.17 6.49 -10.90
CA ASP A 32 -39.76 7.72 -10.17
C ASP A 32 -38.32 7.65 -9.65
N ALA A 33 -37.62 6.50 -9.84
CA ALA A 33 -36.25 6.35 -9.36
C ALA A 33 -35.28 7.31 -10.07
N LYS A 34 -34.51 8.07 -9.29
CA LYS A 34 -33.49 8.95 -9.83
C LYS A 34 -32.35 8.13 -10.46
N VAL A 35 -31.90 8.50 -11.64
CA VAL A 35 -30.87 7.81 -12.39
C VAL A 35 -29.53 8.52 -12.30
N TYR A 36 -28.49 7.77 -11.95
CA TYR A 36 -27.09 8.16 -12.04
C TYR A 36 -26.39 7.25 -13.07
N LYS A 37 -25.62 7.84 -14.02
CA LYS A 37 -25.04 7.09 -15.13
C LYS A 37 -23.63 7.56 -15.48
N ASP A 38 -22.67 6.64 -15.49
CA ASP A 38 -21.31 6.90 -15.91
C ASP A 38 -21.00 6.17 -17.23
N LYS A 39 -20.74 6.96 -18.30
CA LYS A 39 -20.44 6.46 -19.64
C LYS A 39 -19.00 6.80 -20.03
N GLY A 40 -18.27 5.81 -20.55
CA GLY A 40 -17.07 6.11 -21.28
C GLY A 40 -15.77 6.26 -20.46
N TYR A 41 -15.69 5.67 -19.29
CA TYR A 41 -14.47 5.71 -18.47
C TYR A 41 -13.70 4.39 -18.54
N SER A 42 -12.44 4.44 -19.07
CA SER A 42 -11.55 3.28 -19.16
C SER A 42 -11.01 2.84 -17.80
N GLY A 43 -10.45 1.61 -17.73
CA GLY A 43 -10.02 0.95 -16.50
C GLY A 43 -9.01 1.68 -15.61
N LYS A 44 -8.31 2.70 -16.15
CA LYS A 44 -7.25 3.43 -15.44
C LYS A 44 -7.68 4.81 -14.90
N ASN A 45 -8.75 5.41 -15.39
CA ASN A 45 -9.17 6.75 -14.99
C ASN A 45 -10.50 6.70 -14.23
N ILE A 46 -10.45 6.91 -12.92
CA ILE A 46 -11.51 6.62 -11.94
C ILE A 46 -12.43 7.84 -11.72
N LYS A 47 -12.54 8.74 -12.65
CA LYS A 47 -13.52 9.81 -12.49
C LYS A 47 -14.91 9.28 -12.87
N ARG A 48 -15.73 8.97 -11.88
CA ARG A 48 -17.15 8.63 -11.98
C ARG A 48 -17.96 9.78 -11.37
N PRO A 49 -18.25 10.84 -12.11
CA PRO A 49 -18.89 12.02 -11.55
C PRO A 49 -20.27 11.69 -10.97
N ASP A 50 -21.09 10.93 -11.68
CA ASP A 50 -22.43 10.57 -11.22
C ASP A 50 -22.38 9.60 -10.04
N PHE A 51 -21.39 8.68 -9.99
CA PHE A 51 -21.15 7.85 -8.82
C PHE A 51 -20.76 8.69 -7.59
N THR A 52 -19.92 9.70 -7.78
CA THR A 52 -19.53 10.61 -6.70
C THR A 52 -20.74 11.41 -6.17
N GLU A 53 -21.63 11.84 -7.05
CA GLU A 53 -22.88 12.49 -6.65
C GLU A 53 -23.83 11.54 -5.93
N LEU A 54 -23.93 10.29 -6.39
CA LEU A 54 -24.69 9.25 -5.71
C LEU A 54 -24.18 9.05 -4.27
N ILE A 55 -22.88 8.95 -4.07
CA ILE A 55 -22.30 8.81 -2.73
C ILE A 55 -22.63 10.01 -1.84
N LYS A 56 -22.53 11.23 -2.34
CA LYS A 56 -22.97 12.42 -1.60
C LYS A 56 -24.46 12.38 -1.23
N ALA A 57 -25.30 11.87 -2.14
CA ALA A 57 -26.72 11.70 -1.87
C ALA A 57 -26.99 10.62 -0.80
N VAL A 58 -26.18 9.56 -0.75
CA VAL A 58 -26.19 8.56 0.34
C VAL A 58 -25.81 9.20 1.66
N GLU A 59 -24.69 9.92 1.70
CA GLU A 59 -24.18 10.59 2.90
C GLU A 59 -25.16 11.64 3.45
N SER A 60 -25.95 12.30 2.59
CA SER A 60 -27.00 13.23 3.00
C SER A 60 -28.30 12.57 3.48
N GLY A 61 -28.38 11.22 3.47
CA GLY A 61 -29.58 10.47 3.86
C GLY A 61 -30.74 10.54 2.83
N ALA A 62 -30.49 11.05 1.64
CA ALA A 62 -31.54 11.20 0.61
C ALA A 62 -31.88 9.86 -0.09
N VAL A 63 -30.99 8.89 -0.06
CA VAL A 63 -31.14 7.60 -0.73
C VAL A 63 -31.67 6.56 0.23
N LYS A 64 -32.69 5.79 -0.19
CA LYS A 64 -33.26 4.67 0.57
C LYS A 64 -32.78 3.31 0.03
N LYS A 65 -32.77 3.17 -1.30
CA LYS A 65 -32.38 1.91 -1.96
C LYS A 65 -31.66 2.20 -3.28
N ILE A 66 -30.59 1.47 -3.55
CA ILE A 66 -29.82 1.54 -4.78
C ILE A 66 -30.10 0.29 -5.61
N PHE A 67 -30.44 0.50 -6.88
CA PHE A 67 -30.67 -0.54 -7.87
C PHE A 67 -29.57 -0.51 -8.92
N VAL A 68 -29.02 -1.67 -9.22
CA VAL A 68 -28.03 -1.85 -10.29
C VAL A 68 -28.38 -3.05 -11.15
N TYR A 69 -27.96 -3.05 -12.39
CA TYR A 69 -28.17 -4.20 -13.27
C TYR A 69 -27.41 -5.43 -12.77
N ARG A 70 -26.12 -5.25 -12.42
CA ARG A 70 -25.23 -6.28 -11.85
C ARG A 70 -24.26 -5.64 -10.89
N LEU A 71 -23.74 -6.42 -9.96
CA LEU A 71 -22.75 -5.96 -8.96
C LEU A 71 -21.50 -5.34 -9.59
N ASP A 72 -21.03 -5.89 -10.74
CA ASP A 72 -19.87 -5.38 -11.47
C ASP A 72 -20.08 -3.97 -12.07
N ARG A 73 -21.32 -3.50 -12.14
CA ARG A 73 -21.64 -2.10 -12.53
C ARG A 73 -21.40 -1.14 -11.38
N PHE A 74 -21.66 -1.57 -10.16
CA PHE A 74 -21.45 -0.74 -8.97
C PHE A 74 -19.99 -0.74 -8.53
N SER A 75 -19.39 -1.93 -8.43
CA SER A 75 -18.02 -2.12 -7.97
C SER A 75 -17.20 -2.95 -8.98
N ARG A 76 -15.89 -2.77 -9.01
CA ARG A 76 -14.96 -3.50 -9.90
C ARG A 76 -14.37 -4.75 -9.24
N SER A 77 -14.38 -4.79 -7.93
CA SER A 77 -13.88 -5.91 -7.15
C SER A 77 -14.77 -6.13 -5.94
N VAL A 78 -14.70 -7.33 -5.38
CA VAL A 78 -15.39 -7.67 -4.14
C VAL A 78 -14.90 -6.80 -2.98
N ALA A 79 -13.59 -6.49 -2.96
CA ALA A 79 -12.99 -5.60 -1.97
C ALA A 79 -13.50 -4.15 -2.05
N ASP A 80 -13.71 -3.62 -3.27
CA ASP A 80 -14.28 -2.28 -3.45
C ASP A 80 -15.76 -2.24 -3.04
N PHE A 81 -16.50 -3.33 -3.35
CA PHE A 81 -17.90 -3.46 -2.93
C PHE A 81 -18.00 -3.48 -1.40
N SER A 82 -17.16 -4.23 -0.72
CA SER A 82 -17.14 -4.29 0.74
C SER A 82 -16.98 -2.90 1.38
N ARG A 83 -16.07 -2.06 0.85
CA ARG A 83 -15.89 -0.68 1.35
C ARG A 83 -17.11 0.21 1.11
N MET A 84 -17.73 0.07 -0.07
CA MET A 84 -18.97 0.79 -0.37
C MET A 84 -20.12 0.31 0.49
N TRP A 85 -20.20 -1.01 0.74
CA TRP A 85 -21.23 -1.58 1.60
C TRP A 85 -21.18 -1.01 3.03
N GLU A 86 -20.01 -0.90 3.65
CA GLU A 86 -19.86 -0.27 4.98
C GLU A 86 -20.44 1.16 5.03
N LEU A 87 -20.35 1.91 3.93
CA LEU A 87 -20.96 3.21 3.81
C LEU A 87 -22.50 3.11 3.71
N LEU A 88 -23.01 2.25 2.82
CA LEU A 88 -24.44 2.05 2.62
C LEU A 88 -25.13 1.59 3.91
N GLU A 89 -24.53 0.64 4.62
CA GLU A 89 -25.05 0.10 5.87
C GLU A 89 -25.11 1.16 6.97
N ARG A 90 -24.07 2.00 7.11
CA ARG A 90 -24.07 3.12 8.07
C ARG A 90 -25.19 4.12 7.82
N HIS A 91 -25.59 4.29 6.57
CA HIS A 91 -26.68 5.20 6.18
C HIS A 91 -28.04 4.49 6.00
N GLY A 92 -28.13 3.20 6.35
CA GLY A 92 -29.37 2.42 6.23
C GLY A 92 -29.87 2.25 4.80
N VAL A 93 -28.95 2.29 3.80
CA VAL A 93 -29.28 2.19 2.38
C VAL A 93 -29.32 0.73 1.95
N GLU A 94 -30.45 0.27 1.40
CA GLU A 94 -30.60 -1.05 0.82
C GLU A 94 -29.96 -1.13 -0.57
N PHE A 95 -29.57 -2.34 -0.99
CA PHE A 95 -28.96 -2.59 -2.29
C PHE A 95 -29.64 -3.75 -3.02
N HIS A 96 -29.92 -3.56 -4.32
CA HIS A 96 -30.55 -4.56 -5.17
C HIS A 96 -29.82 -4.70 -6.52
N SER A 97 -29.47 -5.93 -6.88
CA SER A 97 -28.97 -6.29 -8.21
C SER A 97 -30.08 -6.99 -9.01
N ALA A 98 -30.41 -6.44 -10.18
CA ALA A 98 -31.55 -6.90 -10.96
C ALA A 98 -31.41 -8.32 -11.54
N THR A 99 -30.18 -8.78 -11.79
CA THR A 99 -29.90 -10.06 -12.46
C THR A 99 -29.30 -11.14 -11.58
N GLU A 100 -28.79 -10.79 -10.40
CA GLU A 100 -28.06 -11.70 -9.52
C GLU A 100 -28.90 -12.17 -8.32
N ASN A 101 -30.21 -11.89 -8.30
CA ASN A 101 -31.11 -12.15 -7.16
C ASN A 101 -30.54 -11.68 -5.81
N PHE A 102 -29.80 -10.58 -5.84
CA PHE A 102 -29.11 -10.03 -4.70
C PHE A 102 -29.88 -8.80 -4.20
N ASP A 103 -30.67 -8.98 -3.15
CA ASP A 103 -31.46 -7.92 -2.52
C ASP A 103 -31.28 -7.94 -1.01
N THR A 104 -30.61 -6.92 -0.49
CA THR A 104 -30.30 -6.80 0.94
C THR A 104 -31.51 -6.55 1.82
N SER A 105 -32.67 -6.22 1.25
CA SER A 105 -33.93 -6.14 2.01
C SER A 105 -34.44 -7.52 2.45
N THR A 106 -34.01 -8.60 1.76
CA THR A 106 -34.41 -9.97 2.09
C THR A 106 -33.40 -10.68 2.99
N PRO A 107 -33.82 -11.66 3.83
CA PRO A 107 -32.89 -12.46 4.64
C PRO A 107 -31.85 -13.21 3.80
N ILE A 108 -32.24 -13.77 2.67
CA ILE A 108 -31.38 -14.51 1.75
C ILE A 108 -30.36 -13.56 1.11
N GLY A 109 -30.79 -12.37 0.66
CA GLY A 109 -29.89 -11.36 0.10
C GLY A 109 -28.85 -10.87 1.11
N ARG A 110 -29.23 -10.69 2.38
CA ARG A 110 -28.28 -10.37 3.45
C ARG A 110 -27.28 -11.52 3.72
N ALA A 111 -27.74 -12.77 3.69
CA ALA A 111 -26.85 -13.92 3.82
C ALA A 111 -25.85 -14.00 2.67
N MET A 112 -26.28 -13.79 1.44
CA MET A 112 -25.42 -13.73 0.25
C MET A 112 -24.41 -12.59 0.36
N LEU A 113 -24.82 -11.41 0.84
CA LEU A 113 -23.93 -10.30 1.11
C LEU A 113 -22.82 -10.69 2.08
N ASN A 114 -23.15 -11.33 3.20
CA ASN A 114 -22.14 -11.75 4.18
C ASN A 114 -21.13 -12.72 3.56
N ILE A 115 -21.55 -13.63 2.70
CA ILE A 115 -20.65 -14.51 1.95
C ILE A 115 -19.71 -13.70 1.06
N VAL A 116 -20.22 -12.73 0.31
CA VAL A 116 -19.41 -11.86 -0.54
C VAL A 116 -18.40 -11.08 0.30
N LEU A 117 -18.77 -10.55 1.46
CA LEU A 117 -17.89 -9.83 2.37
C LEU A 117 -16.77 -10.71 2.94
N VAL A 118 -17.08 -11.97 3.30
CA VAL A 118 -16.08 -12.95 3.75
C VAL A 118 -15.07 -13.26 2.65
N PHE A 119 -15.52 -13.47 1.41
CA PHE A 119 -14.60 -13.65 0.28
C PHE A 119 -13.73 -12.42 0.01
N ALA A 120 -14.28 -11.21 0.15
CA ALA A 120 -13.51 -9.97 0.02
C ALA A 120 -12.40 -9.86 1.07
N GLN A 121 -12.69 -10.29 2.29
CA GLN A 121 -11.70 -10.31 3.36
C GLN A 121 -10.62 -11.35 3.11
N LEU A 122 -11.00 -12.57 2.72
CA LEU A 122 -10.06 -13.64 2.38
C LEU A 122 -9.11 -13.24 1.25
N GLU A 123 -9.62 -12.60 0.19
CA GLU A 123 -8.80 -12.09 -0.91
C GLU A 123 -7.78 -11.05 -0.44
N ARG A 124 -8.18 -10.13 0.45
CA ARG A 124 -7.27 -9.13 1.05
C ARG A 124 -6.17 -9.79 1.88
N GLU A 125 -6.54 -10.73 2.74
CA GLU A 125 -5.60 -11.45 3.62
C GLU A 125 -4.61 -12.27 2.79
N THR A 126 -5.08 -13.05 1.83
CA THR A 126 -4.24 -13.85 0.93
C THR A 126 -3.29 -12.96 0.11
N THR A 127 -3.76 -11.80 -0.35
CA THR A 127 -2.91 -10.84 -1.08
C THR A 127 -1.84 -10.25 -0.17
N ALA A 128 -2.18 -9.90 1.07
CA ALA A 128 -1.22 -9.40 2.05
C ALA A 128 -0.15 -10.43 2.41
N GLU A 129 -0.54 -11.71 2.57
CA GLU A 129 0.39 -12.82 2.79
C GLU A 129 1.34 -12.98 1.61
N ARG A 130 0.83 -13.04 0.37
CA ARG A 130 1.66 -13.15 -0.84
C ARG A 130 2.64 -11.99 -0.97
N VAL A 131 2.22 -10.77 -0.66
CA VAL A 131 3.11 -9.58 -0.66
C VAL A 131 4.20 -9.74 0.39
N LYS A 132 3.87 -10.21 1.60
CA LYS A 132 4.82 -10.46 2.68
C LYS A 132 5.83 -11.53 2.29
N ASP A 133 5.37 -12.65 1.72
CA ASP A 133 6.23 -13.76 1.31
C ASP A 133 7.18 -13.35 0.19
N ASN A 134 6.67 -12.65 -0.82
CA ASN A 134 7.51 -12.08 -1.89
C ASN A 134 8.54 -11.09 -1.35
N TYR A 135 8.16 -10.29 -0.35
CA TYR A 135 9.07 -9.35 0.30
C TYR A 135 10.20 -10.10 1.02
N ILE A 136 9.87 -11.11 1.84
CA ILE A 136 10.84 -11.96 2.54
C ILE A 136 11.75 -12.70 1.54
N HIS A 137 11.17 -13.27 0.48
CA HIS A 137 11.94 -13.96 -0.55
C HIS A 137 12.98 -13.03 -1.21
N ARG A 138 12.56 -11.82 -1.61
CA ARG A 138 13.47 -10.82 -2.19
C ARG A 138 14.60 -10.44 -1.22
N PHE A 139 14.32 -10.34 0.06
CA PHE A 139 15.34 -10.08 1.07
C PHE A 139 16.38 -11.21 1.16
N LYS A 140 15.94 -12.46 1.11
CA LYS A 140 16.85 -13.62 1.09
C LYS A 140 17.78 -13.62 -0.13
N LEU A 141 17.37 -12.99 -1.23
CA LEU A 141 18.19 -12.79 -2.43
C LEU A 141 19.12 -11.55 -2.34
N GLY A 142 19.23 -10.90 -1.19
CA GLY A 142 20.03 -9.68 -1.02
C GLY A 142 19.39 -8.42 -1.65
N ALA A 143 18.10 -8.47 -1.95
CA ALA A 143 17.41 -7.34 -2.55
C ALA A 143 17.17 -6.19 -1.55
N TRP A 144 17.28 -4.96 -2.04
CA TRP A 144 16.84 -3.77 -1.30
C TRP A 144 15.31 -3.78 -1.12
N GLY A 145 14.86 -3.56 0.09
CA GLY A 145 13.46 -3.67 0.48
C GLY A 145 12.50 -2.61 -0.09
N GLY A 146 13.00 -1.71 -0.90
CA GLY A 146 12.22 -0.65 -1.53
C GLY A 146 12.42 0.72 -0.90
N GLY A 147 11.84 1.74 -1.56
CA GLY A 147 12.09 3.13 -1.23
C GLY A 147 13.39 3.68 -1.84
N PRO A 148 13.72 4.96 -1.59
CA PRO A 148 14.96 5.57 -2.07
C PRO A 148 16.18 4.90 -1.45
N ALA A 149 17.29 4.85 -2.21
CA ALA A 149 18.56 4.37 -1.70
C ALA A 149 19.02 5.21 -0.49
N PRO A 150 19.62 4.59 0.54
CA PRO A 150 20.26 5.31 1.62
C PRO A 150 21.40 6.21 1.11
N TYR A 151 21.68 7.28 1.82
CA TYR A 151 22.77 8.19 1.46
C TYR A 151 24.11 7.44 1.34
N GLY A 152 24.88 7.68 0.31
CA GLY A 152 26.12 6.95 0.02
C GLY A 152 25.92 5.68 -0.82
N PHE A 153 24.68 5.36 -1.21
CA PHE A 153 24.35 4.24 -2.08
C PHE A 153 23.47 4.63 -3.25
N ASP A 154 23.59 3.90 -4.34
CA ASP A 154 22.68 3.90 -5.48
C ASP A 154 22.01 2.54 -5.63
N LEU A 155 20.88 2.50 -6.35
CA LEU A 155 20.17 1.26 -6.67
C LEU A 155 20.83 0.58 -7.87
N ALA A 156 21.36 -0.61 -7.66
CA ALA A 156 21.88 -1.50 -8.70
C ALA A 156 20.85 -2.59 -9.02
N LYS A 157 20.70 -2.92 -10.31
CA LYS A 157 19.88 -4.06 -10.73
C LYS A 157 20.66 -5.34 -10.54
N ILE A 158 20.07 -6.30 -9.85
CA ILE A 158 20.60 -7.66 -9.71
C ILE A 158 19.62 -8.66 -10.33
N VAL A 159 20.15 -9.78 -10.78
CA VAL A 159 19.37 -10.96 -11.18
C VAL A 159 19.88 -12.12 -10.37
N SER A 160 19.02 -12.68 -9.54
CA SER A 160 19.31 -13.88 -8.75
C SER A 160 18.17 -14.88 -8.93
N ASP A 161 18.50 -16.12 -9.24
CA ASP A 161 17.53 -17.20 -9.54
C ASP A 161 16.45 -16.80 -10.57
N GLY A 162 16.85 -16.06 -11.64
CA GLY A 162 15.93 -15.55 -12.65
C GLY A 162 15.02 -14.40 -12.19
N THR A 163 15.11 -13.99 -10.94
CA THR A 163 14.31 -12.89 -10.38
C THR A 163 15.08 -11.58 -10.49
N LYS A 164 14.46 -10.58 -11.13
CA LYS A 164 14.98 -9.20 -11.18
C LYS A 164 14.70 -8.49 -9.88
N ALA A 165 15.75 -7.99 -9.23
CA ALA A 165 15.65 -7.23 -8.00
C ALA A 165 16.59 -6.01 -8.04
N SER A 166 16.48 -5.13 -7.05
CA SER A 166 17.43 -4.03 -6.85
C SER A 166 18.23 -4.32 -5.58
N SER A 167 19.52 -4.06 -5.64
CA SER A 167 20.42 -4.05 -4.49
C SER A 167 21.05 -2.68 -4.35
N LEU A 168 21.91 -2.50 -3.36
CA LEU A 168 22.62 -1.25 -3.11
C LEU A 168 24.07 -1.38 -3.60
N THR A 169 24.57 -0.34 -4.25
CA THR A 169 25.98 -0.19 -4.57
C THR A 169 26.49 1.15 -4.02
N ALA A 170 27.71 1.17 -3.50
CA ALA A 170 28.31 2.41 -3.00
C ALA A 170 28.47 3.43 -4.12
N ASN A 171 28.17 4.69 -3.83
CA ASN A 171 28.39 5.82 -4.75
C ASN A 171 29.45 6.79 -4.20
N SER A 172 29.69 7.90 -4.89
CA SER A 172 30.67 8.92 -4.52
C SER A 172 30.46 9.54 -3.13
N CYS A 173 29.28 9.41 -2.53
CA CYS A 173 28.99 9.92 -1.19
C CYS A 173 29.34 8.90 -0.08
N ALA A 174 29.79 7.68 -0.41
CA ALA A 174 30.12 6.66 0.57
C ALA A 174 31.25 7.10 1.51
N ASP A 175 32.24 7.85 1.01
CA ASP A 175 33.34 8.39 1.82
C ASP A 175 32.84 9.44 2.84
N THR A 176 31.79 10.16 2.52
CA THR A 176 31.14 11.08 3.48
C THR A 176 30.50 10.30 4.62
N VAL A 177 29.87 9.16 4.32
CA VAL A 177 29.30 8.27 5.36
C VAL A 177 30.40 7.77 6.29
N LYS A 178 31.53 7.32 5.74
CA LYS A 178 32.71 6.90 6.52
C LYS A 178 33.20 8.03 7.42
N THR A 179 33.34 9.24 6.88
CA THR A 179 33.71 10.43 7.66
C THR A 179 32.74 10.70 8.82
N ILE A 180 31.42 10.51 8.63
CA ILE A 180 30.41 10.68 9.69
C ILE A 180 30.69 9.71 10.84
N PHE A 181 30.94 8.43 10.55
CA PHE A 181 31.26 7.44 11.57
C PHE A 181 32.59 7.72 12.27
N GLU A 182 33.63 8.09 11.53
CA GLU A 182 34.94 8.47 12.08
C GLU A 182 34.86 9.69 13.02
N GLU A 183 34.14 10.73 12.61
CA GLU A 183 33.95 11.94 13.45
C GLU A 183 33.12 11.61 14.70
N TYR A 184 32.10 10.76 14.58
CA TYR A 184 31.25 10.38 15.72
C TYR A 184 31.98 9.45 16.70
N ALA A 185 32.95 8.65 16.25
CA ALA A 185 33.74 7.76 17.10
C ALA A 185 34.79 8.48 17.97
N LYS A 186 35.02 9.76 17.75
CA LYS A 186 35.96 10.55 18.57
C LYS A 186 35.43 10.75 19.99
N PRO A 187 36.30 10.80 21.03
CA PRO A 187 35.89 11.13 22.38
C PRO A 187 35.12 12.48 22.41
N ASP A 188 34.09 12.52 23.26
CA ASP A 188 33.23 13.72 23.48
C ASP A 188 32.51 14.22 22.23
N SER A 189 32.35 13.37 21.22
CA SER A 189 31.63 13.68 20.01
C SER A 189 30.14 13.88 20.23
N SER A 190 29.52 14.73 19.41
CA SER A 190 28.07 14.93 19.38
C SER A 190 27.57 15.03 17.95
N LEU A 191 26.27 14.79 17.73
CA LEU A 191 25.66 14.94 16.40
C LEU A 191 25.90 16.34 15.81
N ARG A 192 25.87 17.38 16.66
CA ARG A 192 26.16 18.76 16.25
C ARG A 192 27.63 18.95 15.94
N GLY A 193 28.53 18.32 16.72
CA GLY A 193 29.98 18.33 16.44
C GLY A 193 30.30 17.72 15.10
N VAL A 194 29.69 16.57 14.77
CA VAL A 194 29.83 15.94 13.43
C VAL A 194 29.32 16.86 12.33
N ALA A 195 28.17 17.49 12.50
CA ALA A 195 27.61 18.42 11.50
C ALA A 195 28.55 19.60 11.25
N ASN A 196 29.11 20.16 12.30
CA ASN A 196 30.09 21.26 12.20
C ASN A 196 31.41 20.84 11.51
N ALA A 197 31.91 19.65 11.84
CA ALA A 197 33.13 19.10 11.23
C ALA A 197 32.93 18.86 9.71
N LEU A 198 31.76 18.33 9.29
CA LEU A 198 31.43 18.19 7.87
C LEU A 198 31.35 19.52 7.14
N THR A 199 30.74 20.53 7.77
CA THR A 199 30.66 21.89 7.23
C THR A 199 32.07 22.53 7.07
N GLN A 200 32.94 22.36 8.07
CA GLN A 200 34.34 22.84 8.00
C GLN A 200 35.14 22.17 6.89
N LYS A 201 34.84 20.91 6.60
CA LYS A 201 35.45 20.16 5.48
C LYS A 201 34.83 20.51 4.12
N GLY A 202 33.84 21.40 4.05
CA GLY A 202 33.12 21.76 2.81
C GLY A 202 32.20 20.65 2.28
N ILE A 203 31.81 19.71 3.13
CA ILE A 203 30.96 18.60 2.75
C ILE A 203 29.47 18.98 2.98
N HIS A 204 28.74 19.14 1.90
CA HIS A 204 27.32 19.55 1.93
C HIS A 204 26.38 18.38 2.25
N GLY A 205 25.27 18.70 2.89
CA GLY A 205 24.24 17.71 3.20
C GLY A 205 23.39 17.30 1.97
N PRO A 206 22.66 16.16 2.05
CA PRO A 206 21.94 15.61 0.90
C PRO A 206 20.76 16.47 0.40
N LYS A 207 20.27 17.38 1.22
CA LYS A 207 19.11 18.25 0.89
C LYS A 207 19.35 19.73 1.17
N ARG A 208 20.38 20.06 1.92
CA ARG A 208 20.72 21.43 2.37
C ARG A 208 22.24 21.57 2.39
N GLU A 209 22.71 22.77 2.34
CA GLU A 209 24.16 23.07 2.45
C GLU A 209 24.75 22.58 3.78
N VAL A 210 23.96 22.65 4.84
CA VAL A 210 24.36 22.23 6.19
C VAL A 210 23.72 20.92 6.58
N TRP A 211 24.47 20.04 7.22
CA TRP A 211 23.99 18.80 7.79
C TRP A 211 23.09 19.03 9.01
N ASP A 212 21.97 18.34 9.07
CA ASP A 212 21.12 18.34 10.25
C ASP A 212 21.36 17.09 11.12
N ASN A 213 21.18 17.26 12.43
CA ASN A 213 21.39 16.20 13.42
C ASN A 213 20.52 14.97 13.19
N VAL A 214 19.31 15.16 12.63
CA VAL A 214 18.37 14.04 12.38
C VAL A 214 18.90 13.15 11.25
N THR A 215 19.44 13.74 10.19
CA THR A 215 20.01 12.98 9.07
C THR A 215 21.24 12.22 9.52
N ILE A 216 22.16 12.84 10.28
CA ILE A 216 23.35 12.18 10.85
C ILE A 216 22.92 11.03 11.77
N SER A 217 21.99 11.27 12.68
CA SER A 217 21.47 10.23 13.58
C SER A 217 20.85 9.04 12.83
N ARG A 218 20.13 9.31 11.72
CA ARG A 218 19.57 8.24 10.89
C ARG A 218 20.63 7.40 10.21
N ILE A 219 21.73 8.01 9.76
CA ILE A 219 22.85 7.29 9.18
C ILE A 219 23.50 6.41 10.25
N LEU A 220 23.87 6.95 11.39
CA LEU A 220 24.52 6.25 12.49
C LEU A 220 23.69 5.07 13.06
N HIS A 221 22.36 5.17 13.01
CA HIS A 221 21.47 4.09 13.48
C HIS A 221 21.04 3.10 12.39
N SER A 222 21.48 3.28 11.15
CA SER A 222 21.07 2.43 10.05
C SER A 222 21.97 1.20 9.90
N PRO A 223 21.44 -0.03 9.99
CA PRO A 223 22.24 -1.25 9.87
C PRO A 223 22.87 -1.44 8.49
N VAL A 224 22.40 -0.72 7.47
CA VAL A 224 22.90 -0.81 6.10
C VAL A 224 24.36 -0.33 5.97
N TYR A 225 24.88 0.42 6.95
CA TYR A 225 26.24 0.91 6.99
C TYR A 225 27.17 0.05 7.88
N VAL A 226 26.65 -1.02 8.45
CA VAL A 226 27.41 -1.89 9.34
C VAL A 226 27.78 -3.16 8.60
N LYS A 227 29.02 -3.60 8.72
CA LYS A 227 29.47 -4.91 8.24
C LYS A 227 28.77 -6.02 9.04
N ALA A 228 28.17 -6.96 8.33
CA ALA A 228 27.47 -8.08 8.93
C ALA A 228 28.48 -9.15 9.37
N ASP A 229 29.04 -9.02 10.55
CA ASP A 229 29.91 -9.99 11.19
C ASP A 229 29.21 -10.78 12.32
N SER A 230 29.91 -11.69 12.96
CA SER A 230 29.37 -12.51 14.06
C SER A 230 28.89 -11.68 15.24
N ASP A 231 29.55 -10.53 15.54
CA ASP A 231 29.17 -9.67 16.67
C ASP A 231 27.84 -8.98 16.39
N VAL A 232 27.63 -8.55 15.14
CA VAL A 232 26.36 -7.98 14.67
C VAL A 232 25.24 -9.01 14.68
N TYR A 233 25.53 -10.28 14.34
CA TYR A 233 24.57 -11.37 14.46
C TYR A 233 24.06 -11.51 15.90
N TRP A 234 24.96 -11.67 16.85
CA TRP A 234 24.62 -11.83 18.27
C TRP A 234 23.96 -10.59 18.85
N PHE A 235 24.37 -9.39 18.43
CA PHE A 235 23.74 -8.15 18.85
C PHE A 235 22.26 -8.07 18.46
N TYR A 236 21.90 -8.44 17.22
CA TYR A 236 20.52 -8.42 16.79
C TYR A 236 19.70 -9.57 17.39
N LEU A 237 20.30 -10.74 17.57
CA LEU A 237 19.65 -11.85 18.24
C LEU A 237 19.30 -11.50 19.69
N ALA A 238 20.23 -10.89 20.42
CA ALA A 238 20.00 -10.43 21.79
C ALA A 238 18.92 -9.36 21.90
N LYS A 239 18.68 -8.59 20.84
CA LYS A 239 17.56 -7.63 20.73
C LYS A 239 16.23 -8.27 20.35
N GLY A 240 16.17 -9.59 20.21
CA GLY A 240 14.95 -10.32 19.87
C GLY A 240 14.50 -10.17 18.41
N LEU A 241 15.39 -9.76 17.49
CA LEU A 241 15.08 -9.72 16.08
C LEU A 241 15.11 -11.14 15.48
N GLN A 242 14.16 -11.43 14.59
CA GLN A 242 14.22 -12.64 13.77
C GLN A 242 15.28 -12.47 12.69
N ILE A 243 16.32 -13.28 12.75
CA ILE A 243 17.37 -13.31 11.74
C ILE A 243 17.00 -14.41 10.73
N THR A 244 16.90 -14.04 9.45
CA THR A 244 16.48 -14.95 8.37
C THR A 244 17.62 -15.74 7.75
N GLN A 245 18.86 -15.34 8.01
CA GLN A 245 20.09 -15.97 7.53
C GLN A 245 20.82 -16.64 8.69
N GLY A 246 21.55 -17.74 8.42
CA GLY A 246 22.43 -18.35 9.41
C GLY A 246 23.63 -17.45 9.72
N ILE A 247 24.35 -17.78 10.80
CA ILE A 247 25.54 -17.02 11.23
C ILE A 247 26.66 -17.03 10.16
N GLU A 248 26.70 -18.05 9.33
CA GLU A 248 27.64 -18.19 8.21
C GLU A 248 27.49 -17.10 7.14
N ALA A 249 26.31 -16.46 7.05
CA ALA A 249 26.08 -15.33 6.15
C ALA A 249 26.56 -13.99 6.72
N PHE A 250 27.04 -13.99 7.97
CA PHE A 250 27.60 -12.82 8.64
C PHE A 250 29.13 -12.86 8.54
N ASP A 251 29.61 -12.76 7.30
CA ASP A 251 31.00 -12.90 6.91
C ASP A 251 31.88 -11.63 7.09
N GLY A 252 31.28 -10.52 7.52
CA GLY A 252 31.93 -9.22 7.66
C GLY A 252 32.17 -8.47 6.35
N GLU A 253 31.71 -9.01 5.20
CA GLU A 253 31.88 -8.36 3.89
C GLU A 253 30.58 -7.69 3.41
N HIS A 254 29.45 -8.18 3.85
CA HIS A 254 28.14 -7.67 3.44
C HIS A 254 27.53 -6.74 4.50
N ALA A 255 26.59 -5.91 4.07
CA ALA A 255 25.83 -5.04 4.98
C ALA A 255 24.60 -5.76 5.53
N CYS A 256 24.09 -5.30 6.67
CA CYS A 256 22.83 -5.76 7.22
C CYS A 256 21.63 -4.98 6.65
N ASN A 257 20.54 -5.70 6.42
CA ASN A 257 19.25 -5.08 6.16
C ASN A 257 18.21 -5.62 7.15
N VAL A 258 17.47 -4.72 7.81
CA VAL A 258 16.49 -5.07 8.85
C VAL A 258 15.08 -4.73 8.36
N ILE A 259 14.19 -5.74 8.42
CA ILE A 259 12.78 -5.66 8.05
C ILE A 259 11.93 -5.40 9.31
N GLY A 260 10.83 -4.67 9.16
CA GLY A 260 9.78 -4.59 10.19
C GLY A 260 10.16 -3.74 11.41
N ARG A 261 11.02 -2.76 11.26
CA ARG A 261 11.55 -1.90 12.34
C ARG A 261 10.55 -1.15 13.22
N ARG A 262 9.26 -1.13 12.86
CA ARG A 262 8.24 -0.40 13.62
C ARG A 262 7.04 -1.28 13.92
N ASP A 263 7.08 -1.89 15.07
CA ASP A 263 5.86 -2.27 15.74
C ASP A 263 5.18 -0.98 16.27
N ARG A 264 4.22 -0.46 15.49
CA ARG A 264 3.48 0.76 15.83
C ARG A 264 2.58 0.57 17.05
N THR A 265 2.44 -0.64 17.56
CA THR A 265 1.56 -0.97 18.69
C THR A 265 2.22 -0.79 20.06
N LYS A 266 3.54 -0.64 20.14
CA LYS A 266 4.28 -0.50 21.40
C LYS A 266 4.49 0.96 21.87
N ASN A 267 3.94 1.95 21.17
CA ASN A 267 3.98 3.37 21.56
C ASN A 267 2.57 3.92 21.73
N LYS A 268 1.76 3.27 22.59
CA LYS A 268 0.59 3.90 23.21
C LYS A 268 0.66 3.70 24.72
#